data_b900c59fc8a17c052243f26d526e14a2
#
_entry.id   b900c59fc8a17c052243f26d526e14a2
#
_cell.length_a   1.000
_cell.length_b   1.000
_cell.length_c   1.000
_cell.angle_alpha   90.00
_cell.angle_beta   90.00
_cell.angle_gamma   90.00
#
_symmetry.space_group_name_H-M   'P 1'
#
loop_
_entity.id
_entity.type
_entity.pdbx_description
1 polymer ?
#
loop_
_entity_poly.entity_id
_entity_poly.type
_entity_poly.pdbx_seq_one_letter_code
_entity_poly.pdbx_strand_id
1 'polypeptide(L)'
;MDALVKILRTMGIKMDLYRSIVNSFYIENAYQEWKDYREHLTDLLIKAYEKCETSAASSEKKLKLLIAGGGLCNDMDIERLKEKYSITVMDIDENGKKYFNDKKYVNYILQTFTGIGENEYREFLNKMLIIAGNVKGRISFEELDINAYDFIKGMEDRISINNDIPRCDVLICAGVHSQLFSMFPYIFEIIIENLYNAGLLDNGSKSLEDLYLSSKFMEKVKRLNQKFIPEFNKSLIAAANNLCLFSFESGGVEGAIEGRIDLEENYKEKIIIKDSYDWNFNLKANKIYHMDIYLLQK
;
A
#
# COMPACT_ATOMS: atom_id res chain seq x y z
N MET A 1 24.77 -22.72 3.43
CA MET A 1 24.86 -21.76 4.53
C MET A 1 25.77 -20.55 4.23
N ASP A 2 26.91 -20.76 3.56
CA ASP A 2 27.87 -19.67 3.28
C ASP A 2 27.40 -18.61 2.27
N ALA A 3 26.64 -19.00 1.22
CA ALA A 3 26.12 -18.06 0.25
C ALA A 3 25.06 -17.11 0.85
N LEU A 4 24.15 -17.65 1.65
CA LEU A 4 23.13 -16.85 2.37
C LEU A 4 23.79 -15.89 3.38
N VAL A 5 24.78 -16.39 4.14
CA VAL A 5 25.56 -15.56 5.07
C VAL A 5 26.33 -14.48 4.32
N LYS A 6 26.83 -14.77 3.12
CA LYS A 6 27.50 -13.79 2.26
C LYS A 6 26.53 -12.76 1.70
N ILE A 7 25.34 -13.17 1.25
CA ILE A 7 24.26 -12.28 0.82
C ILE A 7 23.84 -11.37 1.97
N LEU A 8 23.53 -11.93 3.13
CA LEU A 8 23.12 -11.16 4.31
C LEU A 8 24.23 -10.19 4.79
N ARG A 9 25.51 -10.59 4.70
CA ARG A 9 26.65 -9.70 5.01
C ARG A 9 26.85 -8.61 3.98
N THR A 10 26.63 -8.89 2.69
CA THR A 10 26.72 -7.88 1.61
C THR A 10 25.62 -6.84 1.75
N MET A 11 24.45 -7.25 2.24
CA MET A 11 23.31 -6.36 2.54
C MET A 11 23.50 -5.56 3.85
N GLY A 12 24.62 -5.75 4.57
CA GLY A 12 24.89 -5.02 5.82
C GLY A 12 23.95 -5.37 6.99
N ILE A 13 23.22 -6.49 6.91
CA ILE A 13 22.11 -6.81 7.80
C ILE A 13 22.60 -7.64 8.98
N LYS A 14 22.55 -7.05 10.17
CA LYS A 14 22.93 -7.71 11.40
C LYS A 14 21.78 -8.29 12.23
N MET A 15 20.50 -7.94 12.00
CA MET A 15 19.43 -8.34 12.93
C MET A 15 18.09 -8.77 12.34
N ASP A 16 17.43 -7.98 11.51
CA ASP A 16 16.10 -8.31 11.02
C ASP A 16 15.94 -7.78 9.59
N LEU A 17 16.12 -8.68 8.60
CA LEU A 17 16.06 -8.31 7.18
C LEU A 17 14.69 -7.73 6.83
N TYR A 18 13.61 -8.32 7.31
CA TYR A 18 12.27 -7.82 7.04
C TYR A 18 12.09 -6.38 7.54
N ARG A 19 12.49 -6.10 8.78
CA ARG A 19 12.44 -4.73 9.32
C ARG A 19 13.33 -3.76 8.56
N SER A 20 14.49 -4.22 8.09
CA SER A 20 15.37 -3.40 7.24
C SER A 20 14.68 -3.04 5.93
N ILE A 21 13.99 -4.01 5.32
CA ILE A 21 13.18 -3.79 4.11
C ILE A 21 12.05 -2.78 4.40
N VAL A 22 11.27 -2.99 5.44
CA VAL A 22 10.18 -2.07 5.82
C VAL A 22 10.71 -0.67 6.10
N ASN A 23 11.83 -0.54 6.82
CA ASN A 23 12.43 0.75 7.12
C ASN A 23 12.97 1.49 5.87
N SER A 24 13.30 0.77 4.79
CA SER A 24 13.73 1.41 3.54
C SER A 24 12.61 2.20 2.84
N PHE A 25 11.35 1.92 3.16
CA PHE A 25 10.19 2.69 2.68
C PHE A 25 9.92 3.94 3.52
N TYR A 26 10.57 4.07 4.69
CA TYR A 26 10.33 5.20 5.56
C TYR A 26 10.97 6.47 5.00
N ILE A 27 10.17 7.50 4.80
CA ILE A 27 10.63 8.83 4.38
C ILE A 27 10.84 9.69 5.63
N GLU A 28 12.10 10.02 5.93
CA GLU A 28 12.51 10.66 7.20
C GLU A 28 11.78 11.96 7.49
N ASN A 29 11.53 12.79 6.49
CA ASN A 29 10.88 14.10 6.65
C ASN A 29 9.53 14.15 5.92
N ALA A 30 8.83 13.01 5.82
CA ALA A 30 7.58 12.90 5.07
C ALA A 30 6.58 14.02 5.42
N TYR A 31 6.41 14.32 6.71
CA TYR A 31 5.49 15.36 7.13
C TYR A 31 5.83 16.74 6.56
N GLN A 32 7.10 17.09 6.44
CA GLN A 32 7.56 18.37 5.85
C GLN A 32 7.53 18.32 4.31
N GLU A 33 8.04 17.23 3.74
CA GLU A 33 8.16 17.08 2.28
C GLU A 33 6.79 16.99 1.59
N TRP A 34 5.80 16.38 2.26
CA TRP A 34 4.45 16.19 1.72
C TRP A 34 3.48 17.33 2.04
N LYS A 35 3.98 18.47 2.51
CA LYS A 35 3.14 19.60 2.97
C LYS A 35 2.09 20.00 1.94
N ASP A 36 2.49 20.24 0.70
CA ASP A 36 1.58 20.77 -0.33
C ASP A 36 0.51 19.73 -0.71
N TYR A 37 0.89 18.46 -0.85
CA TYR A 37 -0.04 17.36 -1.09
C TYR A 37 -0.99 17.16 0.10
N ARG A 38 -0.47 17.22 1.32
CA ARG A 38 -1.26 17.14 2.56
C ARG A 38 -2.30 18.25 2.64
N GLU A 39 -1.92 19.50 2.36
CA GLU A 39 -2.83 20.64 2.35
C GLU A 39 -3.92 20.43 1.30
N HIS A 40 -3.57 19.97 0.11
CA HIS A 40 -4.52 19.69 -0.96
C HIS A 40 -5.56 18.63 -0.58
N LEU A 41 -5.13 17.45 -0.07
CA LEU A 41 -6.06 16.41 0.38
C LEU A 41 -6.92 16.87 1.56
N THR A 42 -6.33 17.60 2.51
CA THR A 42 -7.06 18.15 3.65
C THR A 42 -8.15 19.14 3.21
N ASP A 43 -7.87 20.02 2.26
CA ASP A 43 -8.84 20.96 1.71
C ASP A 43 -9.98 20.26 0.97
N LEU A 44 -9.69 19.17 0.25
CA LEU A 44 -10.73 18.33 -0.38
C LEU A 44 -11.62 17.68 0.66
N LEU A 45 -11.08 17.19 1.78
CA LEU A 45 -11.86 16.62 2.88
C LEU A 45 -12.71 17.68 3.59
N ILE A 46 -12.22 18.92 3.75
CA ILE A 46 -13.00 20.04 4.30
C ILE A 46 -14.15 20.39 3.36
N LYS A 47 -13.93 20.45 2.07
CA LYS A 47 -15.00 20.64 1.07
C LYS A 47 -16.02 19.48 1.08
N ALA A 48 -15.55 18.25 1.29
CA ALA A 48 -16.44 17.09 1.46
C ALA A 48 -17.32 17.22 2.71
N TYR A 49 -16.75 17.70 3.84
CA TYR A 49 -17.52 18.02 5.05
C TYR A 49 -18.64 19.01 4.76
N GLU A 50 -18.34 20.14 4.12
CA GLU A 50 -19.31 21.18 3.79
C GLU A 50 -20.47 20.68 2.92
N LYS A 51 -20.17 19.80 1.96
CA LYS A 51 -21.21 19.13 1.15
C LYS A 51 -22.12 18.23 1.96
N CYS A 52 -21.59 17.51 2.95
CA CYS A 52 -22.38 16.63 3.81
C CYS A 52 -23.24 17.45 4.80
N GLU A 53 -22.71 18.55 5.35
CA GLU A 53 -23.38 19.37 6.34
C GLU A 53 -24.62 20.08 5.76
N THR A 54 -24.54 20.54 4.52
CA THR A 54 -25.69 21.16 3.82
C THR A 54 -26.85 20.19 3.61
N SER A 55 -26.58 18.89 3.65
CA SER A 55 -27.59 17.82 3.47
C SER A 55 -28.21 17.33 4.78
N ALA A 56 -27.56 17.62 5.93
CA ALA A 56 -27.99 17.20 7.26
C ALA A 56 -28.51 18.40 8.06
N ALA A 57 -29.82 18.47 8.30
CA ALA A 57 -30.41 19.48 9.19
C ALA A 57 -29.77 19.36 10.58
N SER A 58 -28.97 20.36 10.96
CA SER A 58 -28.47 20.69 12.31
C SER A 58 -28.25 19.50 13.26
N SER A 59 -27.08 18.88 13.26
CA SER A 59 -26.63 18.10 14.41
C SER A 59 -25.29 18.66 14.89
N GLU A 60 -25.17 18.91 16.21
CA GLU A 60 -23.90 19.26 16.89
C GLU A 60 -22.84 18.13 16.81
N LYS A 61 -23.15 17.03 16.13
CA LYS A 61 -22.32 15.82 16.07
C LYS A 61 -21.34 15.89 14.90
N LYS A 62 -20.04 15.80 15.20
CA LYS A 62 -19.00 15.68 14.17
C LYS A 62 -19.26 14.50 13.22
N LEU A 63 -19.03 14.70 11.93
CA LEU A 63 -19.08 13.63 10.94
C LEU A 63 -17.97 12.59 11.21
N LYS A 64 -18.23 11.34 10.91
CA LYS A 64 -17.24 10.26 11.04
C LYS A 64 -16.37 10.21 9.77
N LEU A 65 -15.06 10.39 9.92
CA LEU A 65 -14.07 10.21 8.88
C LEU A 65 -13.33 8.88 9.09
N LEU A 66 -13.29 8.03 8.07
CA LEU A 66 -12.42 6.87 8.01
C LEU A 66 -11.25 7.15 7.05
N ILE A 67 -10.04 7.04 7.57
CA ILE A 67 -8.80 7.10 6.81
C ILE A 67 -8.30 5.67 6.64
N ALA A 68 -8.44 5.12 5.44
CA ALA A 68 -8.02 3.77 5.09
C ALA A 68 -6.56 3.80 4.59
N GLY A 69 -5.67 3.08 5.27
CA GLY A 69 -4.23 3.03 4.93
C GLY A 69 -3.48 4.32 5.30
N GLY A 70 -3.87 4.96 6.40
CA GLY A 70 -3.31 6.26 6.77
C GLY A 70 -1.89 6.22 7.35
N GLY A 71 -1.41 5.08 7.84
CA GLY A 71 -0.12 4.99 8.52
C GLY A 71 0.03 6.04 9.62
N LEU A 72 1.01 6.95 9.46
CA LEU A 72 1.22 8.12 10.31
C LEU A 72 0.38 9.34 9.89
N CYS A 73 -0.42 9.24 8.84
CA CYS A 73 -1.19 10.34 8.22
C CYS A 73 -0.32 11.55 7.85
N ASN A 74 0.87 11.31 7.30
CA ASN A 74 1.76 12.39 6.87
C ASN A 74 1.20 13.19 5.67
N ASP A 75 0.27 12.60 4.94
CA ASP A 75 -0.44 13.13 3.78
C ASP A 75 -1.76 13.86 4.12
N MET A 76 -2.11 13.96 5.42
CA MET A 76 -3.32 14.64 5.89
C MET A 76 -3.05 15.48 7.14
N ASP A 77 -3.66 16.66 7.23
CA ASP A 77 -3.58 17.51 8.42
C ASP A 77 -4.67 17.10 9.43
N ILE A 78 -4.33 16.14 10.29
CA ILE A 78 -5.21 15.60 11.31
C ILE A 78 -5.66 16.67 12.31
N GLU A 79 -4.80 17.67 12.59
CA GLU A 79 -5.12 18.76 13.53
C GLU A 79 -6.23 19.67 12.97
N ARG A 80 -6.24 19.94 11.67
CA ARG A 80 -7.35 20.67 11.02
C ARG A 80 -8.60 19.81 10.89
N LEU A 81 -8.45 18.52 10.56
CA LEU A 81 -9.59 17.62 10.36
C LEU A 81 -10.33 17.30 11.65
N LYS A 82 -9.65 17.20 12.81
CA LYS A 82 -10.30 16.90 14.09
C LYS A 82 -11.35 17.93 14.52
N GLU A 83 -11.27 19.16 14.02
CA GLU A 83 -12.27 20.20 14.32
C GLU A 83 -13.65 19.86 13.72
N LYS A 84 -13.66 19.18 12.58
CA LYS A 84 -14.87 18.84 11.81
C LYS A 84 -15.27 17.38 11.96
N TYR A 85 -14.31 16.49 12.16
CA TYR A 85 -14.50 15.04 12.11
C TYR A 85 -14.18 14.33 13.42
N SER A 86 -14.91 13.23 13.66
CA SER A 86 -14.47 12.14 14.53
C SER A 86 -13.66 11.16 13.66
N ILE A 87 -12.35 11.08 13.90
CA ILE A 87 -11.40 10.42 13.00
C ILE A 87 -11.13 8.98 13.43
N THR A 88 -11.26 8.06 12.50
CA THR A 88 -10.78 6.69 12.62
C THR A 88 -9.72 6.45 11.54
N VAL A 89 -8.55 5.96 11.93
CA VAL A 89 -7.50 5.49 11.03
C VAL A 89 -7.49 3.97 11.06
N MET A 90 -7.47 3.32 9.92
CA MET A 90 -7.35 1.88 9.80
C MET A 90 -6.12 1.55 8.95
N ASP A 91 -5.14 0.89 9.56
CA ASP A 91 -3.86 0.56 8.92
C ASP A 91 -3.20 -0.65 9.58
N ILE A 92 -2.26 -1.28 8.89
CA ILE A 92 -1.42 -2.38 9.40
C ILE A 92 -0.19 -1.87 10.18
N ASP A 93 0.14 -0.57 10.09
CA ASP A 93 1.36 -0.01 10.67
C ASP A 93 1.27 0.15 12.20
N GLU A 94 2.05 -0.65 12.93
CA GLU A 94 2.18 -0.52 14.39
C GLU A 94 2.76 0.82 14.84
N ASN A 95 3.58 1.47 14.02
CA ASN A 95 4.15 2.78 14.36
C ASN A 95 3.05 3.85 14.33
N GLY A 96 2.12 3.77 13.38
CA GLY A 96 0.93 4.60 13.37
C GLY A 96 0.11 4.42 14.64
N LYS A 97 -0.14 3.19 15.07
CA LYS A 97 -0.84 2.90 16.33
C LYS A 97 -0.12 3.53 17.53
N LYS A 98 1.20 3.38 17.63
CA LYS A 98 2.00 3.96 18.72
C LYS A 98 1.94 5.50 18.70
N TYR A 99 2.04 6.10 17.51
CA TYR A 99 1.99 7.55 17.33
C TYR A 99 0.66 8.16 17.75
N PHE A 100 -0.46 7.48 17.45
CA PHE A 100 -1.80 7.95 17.78
C PHE A 100 -2.30 7.53 19.17
N ASN A 101 -1.57 6.69 19.91
CA ASN A 101 -2.01 6.14 21.19
C ASN A 101 -2.40 7.22 22.22
N ASP A 102 -1.66 8.33 22.26
CA ASP A 102 -1.91 9.44 23.18
C ASP A 102 -2.86 10.51 22.62
N LYS A 103 -3.27 10.38 21.35
CA LYS A 103 -4.15 11.33 20.66
C LYS A 103 -5.60 10.90 20.77
N LYS A 104 -6.27 11.27 21.86
CA LYS A 104 -7.66 10.88 22.18
C LYS A 104 -8.70 11.20 21.09
N TYR A 105 -8.38 12.04 20.12
CA TYR A 105 -9.25 12.44 19.01
C TYR A 105 -9.10 11.54 17.77
N VAL A 106 -8.20 10.57 17.80
CA VAL A 106 -8.04 9.57 16.73
C VAL A 106 -8.28 8.18 17.30
N ASN A 107 -9.19 7.43 16.70
CA ASN A 107 -9.35 6.00 16.93
C ASN A 107 -8.49 5.24 15.91
N TYR A 108 -7.44 4.54 16.35
CA TYR A 108 -6.56 3.78 15.46
C TYR A 108 -6.87 2.28 15.52
N ILE A 109 -7.26 1.73 14.38
CA ILE A 109 -7.55 0.29 14.21
C ILE A 109 -6.36 -0.34 13.49
N LEU A 110 -5.60 -1.17 14.24
CA LEU A 110 -4.50 -1.94 13.67
C LEU A 110 -5.04 -3.19 12.98
N GLN A 111 -5.19 -3.13 11.66
CA GLN A 111 -5.80 -4.21 10.89
C GLN A 111 -5.40 -4.15 9.41
N THR A 112 -5.18 -5.31 8.80
CA THR A 112 -4.94 -5.45 7.36
C THR A 112 -6.24 -5.43 6.57
N PHE A 113 -6.18 -4.95 5.33
CA PHE A 113 -7.32 -5.01 4.40
C PHE A 113 -7.39 -6.33 3.64
N THR A 114 -6.27 -7.05 3.53
CA THR A 114 -6.11 -8.22 2.66
C THR A 114 -6.12 -9.55 3.40
N GLY A 115 -6.14 -9.53 4.74
CA GLY A 115 -5.90 -10.72 5.55
C GLY A 115 -4.42 -11.14 5.59
N ILE A 116 -3.55 -10.43 4.86
CA ILE A 116 -2.10 -10.66 4.81
C ILE A 116 -1.38 -9.61 5.65
N GLY A 117 -0.41 -10.05 6.44
CA GLY A 117 0.32 -9.18 7.35
C GLY A 117 1.81 -9.51 7.43
N GLU A 118 2.45 -8.98 8.47
CA GLU A 118 3.89 -9.15 8.69
C GLU A 118 4.33 -10.62 8.72
N ASN A 119 3.50 -11.52 9.30
CA ASN A 119 3.85 -12.93 9.42
C ASN A 119 3.99 -13.60 8.05
N GLU A 120 3.06 -13.35 7.12
CA GLU A 120 3.07 -13.90 5.77
C GLU A 120 4.23 -13.35 4.95
N TYR A 121 4.54 -12.07 5.08
CA TYR A 121 5.71 -11.46 4.42
C TYR A 121 7.03 -12.02 4.96
N ARG A 122 7.14 -12.25 6.27
CA ARG A 122 8.30 -12.90 6.88
C ARG A 122 8.43 -14.36 6.46
N GLU A 123 7.32 -15.09 6.38
CA GLU A 123 7.29 -16.47 5.89
C GLU A 123 7.78 -16.54 4.43
N PHE A 124 7.30 -15.64 3.56
CA PHE A 124 7.75 -15.52 2.18
C PHE A 124 9.26 -15.23 2.08
N LEU A 125 9.72 -14.20 2.79
CA LEU A 125 11.14 -13.84 2.83
C LEU A 125 12.00 -15.03 3.27
N ASN A 126 11.65 -15.68 4.37
CA ASN A 126 12.38 -16.82 4.91
C ASN A 126 12.42 -17.99 3.90
N LYS A 127 11.30 -18.29 3.24
CA LYS A 127 11.25 -19.33 2.22
C LYS A 127 12.20 -19.02 1.07
N MET A 128 12.19 -17.80 0.54
CA MET A 128 13.06 -17.38 -0.54
C MET A 128 14.55 -17.45 -0.13
N LEU A 129 14.87 -17.02 1.10
CA LEU A 129 16.24 -17.09 1.62
C LEU A 129 16.73 -18.52 1.82
N ILE A 130 15.88 -19.45 2.27
CA ILE A 130 16.22 -20.87 2.42
C ILE A 130 16.54 -21.48 1.05
N ILE A 131 15.73 -21.21 0.04
CA ILE A 131 15.95 -21.69 -1.31
C ILE A 131 17.28 -21.16 -1.85
N ALA A 132 17.49 -19.84 -1.77
CA ALA A 132 18.72 -19.19 -2.20
C ALA A 132 19.98 -19.72 -1.46
N GLY A 133 19.84 -20.06 -0.17
CA GLY A 133 20.95 -20.53 0.67
C GLY A 133 21.31 -22.01 0.53
N ASN A 134 20.41 -22.85 0.02
CA ASN A 134 20.62 -24.29 -0.08
C ASN A 134 21.38 -24.71 -1.35
N VAL A 135 21.59 -23.81 -2.30
CA VAL A 135 22.23 -24.12 -3.58
C VAL A 135 23.77 -24.04 -3.44
N LYS A 136 24.45 -25.08 -3.88
CA LYS A 136 25.90 -25.06 -4.05
C LYS A 136 26.22 -24.51 -5.45
N GLY A 137 26.51 -23.22 -5.55
CA GLY A 137 26.83 -22.55 -6.80
C GLY A 137 25.80 -21.47 -7.16
N ARG A 138 25.36 -21.46 -8.42
CA ARG A 138 24.34 -20.52 -8.90
C ARG A 138 22.95 -21.13 -8.75
N ILE A 139 22.00 -20.30 -8.37
CA ILE A 139 20.57 -20.67 -8.34
C ILE A 139 19.89 -20.22 -9.63
N SER A 140 19.03 -21.05 -10.19
CA SER A 140 18.22 -20.69 -11.35
C SER A 140 17.14 -19.65 -10.95
N PHE A 141 16.99 -18.63 -11.78
CA PHE A 141 15.86 -17.68 -11.65
C PHE A 141 14.52 -18.43 -11.69
N GLU A 142 14.39 -19.41 -12.59
CA GLU A 142 13.14 -20.16 -12.75
C GLU A 142 12.76 -20.92 -11.47
N GLU A 143 13.75 -21.48 -10.74
CA GLU A 143 13.50 -22.16 -9.46
C GLU A 143 12.97 -21.17 -8.41
N LEU A 144 13.55 -19.98 -8.30
CA LEU A 144 13.07 -18.94 -7.39
C LEU A 144 11.67 -18.45 -7.78
N ASP A 145 11.44 -18.19 -9.06
CA ASP A 145 10.17 -17.71 -9.59
C ASP A 145 9.02 -18.71 -9.35
N ILE A 146 9.25 -20.01 -9.62
CA ILE A 146 8.25 -21.06 -9.36
C ILE A 146 7.94 -21.17 -7.87
N ASN A 147 8.95 -21.15 -7.01
CA ASN A 147 8.73 -21.23 -5.56
C ASN A 147 8.00 -20.02 -5.00
N ALA A 148 8.27 -18.81 -5.52
CA ALA A 148 7.55 -17.60 -5.18
C ALA A 148 6.10 -17.66 -5.66
N TYR A 149 5.87 -18.10 -6.89
CA TYR A 149 4.55 -18.35 -7.45
C TYR A 149 3.73 -19.33 -6.60
N ASP A 150 4.31 -20.49 -6.25
CA ASP A 150 3.64 -21.52 -5.46
C ASP A 150 3.32 -21.03 -4.04
N PHE A 151 4.16 -20.16 -3.47
CA PHE A 151 3.88 -19.55 -2.19
C PHE A 151 2.61 -18.69 -2.25
N ILE A 152 2.51 -17.76 -3.21
CA ILE A 152 1.33 -16.90 -3.38
C ILE A 152 0.08 -17.75 -3.68
N LYS A 153 0.21 -18.76 -4.55
CA LYS A 153 -0.87 -19.69 -4.86
C LYS A 153 -1.39 -20.40 -3.60
N GLY A 154 -0.49 -20.85 -2.73
CA GLY A 154 -0.85 -21.51 -1.46
C GLY A 154 -1.50 -20.58 -0.43
N MET A 155 -1.39 -19.25 -0.64
CA MET A 155 -1.99 -18.26 0.25
C MET A 155 -3.33 -17.71 -0.24
N GLU A 156 -3.75 -18.01 -1.48
CA GLU A 156 -4.97 -17.40 -2.06
C GLU A 156 -6.21 -17.57 -1.18
N ASP A 157 -6.36 -18.71 -0.50
CA ASP A 157 -7.50 -18.97 0.39
C ASP A 157 -7.46 -18.14 1.69
N ARG A 158 -6.29 -17.58 2.04
CA ARG A 158 -6.14 -16.68 3.20
C ARG A 158 -6.41 -15.22 2.83
N ILE A 159 -6.31 -14.89 1.54
CA ILE A 159 -6.54 -13.53 1.04
C ILE A 159 -8.04 -13.28 1.02
N SER A 160 -8.48 -12.40 1.87
CA SER A 160 -9.88 -12.01 1.97
C SER A 160 -9.99 -10.53 2.29
N ILE A 161 -11.04 -9.92 1.78
CA ILE A 161 -11.36 -8.56 2.17
C ILE A 161 -11.84 -8.57 3.62
N ASN A 162 -11.25 -7.70 4.40
CA ASN A 162 -11.74 -7.49 5.75
C ASN A 162 -13.13 -6.85 5.71
N ASN A 163 -14.13 -7.58 6.17
CA ASN A 163 -15.51 -7.11 6.21
C ASN A 163 -15.82 -6.19 7.40
N ASP A 164 -14.87 -6.04 8.34
CA ASP A 164 -15.05 -5.22 9.55
C ASP A 164 -14.62 -3.75 9.34
N ILE A 165 -14.76 -3.24 8.11
CA ILE A 165 -14.50 -1.83 7.81
C ILE A 165 -15.55 -0.97 8.52
N PRO A 166 -15.15 -0.03 9.40
CA PRO A 166 -16.09 0.78 10.17
C PRO A 166 -16.97 1.65 9.29
N ARG A 167 -18.26 1.75 9.62
CA ARG A 167 -19.16 2.71 8.97
C ARG A 167 -18.76 4.14 9.27
N CYS A 168 -18.70 4.96 8.24
CA CYS A 168 -18.32 6.37 8.32
C CYS A 168 -19.20 7.24 7.43
N ASP A 169 -19.13 8.56 7.61
CA ASP A 169 -19.83 9.51 6.75
C ASP A 169 -18.99 9.86 5.54
N VAL A 170 -17.68 10.04 5.75
CA VAL A 170 -16.67 10.31 4.71
C VAL A 170 -15.54 9.29 4.84
N LEU A 171 -15.08 8.77 3.71
CA LEU A 171 -13.94 7.85 3.63
C LEU A 171 -12.86 8.49 2.76
N ILE A 172 -11.60 8.31 3.14
CA ILE A 172 -10.45 8.55 2.27
C ILE A 172 -9.56 7.30 2.19
N CYS A 173 -9.11 6.97 0.97
CA CYS A 173 -8.13 5.93 0.67
C CYS A 173 -7.14 6.49 -0.35
N ALA A 174 -5.97 6.93 0.12
CA ALA A 174 -4.96 7.60 -0.69
C ALA A 174 -3.67 6.76 -0.77
N GLY A 175 -3.22 6.41 -2.00
CA GLY A 175 -1.98 5.68 -2.25
C GLY A 175 -1.92 4.26 -1.68
N VAL A 176 -3.06 3.65 -1.33
CA VAL A 176 -3.10 2.32 -0.67
C VAL A 176 -3.09 1.19 -1.67
N HIS A 177 -3.75 1.36 -2.81
CA HIS A 177 -3.98 0.30 -3.78
C HIS A 177 -2.68 -0.30 -4.32
N SER A 178 -1.68 0.53 -4.58
CA SER A 178 -0.35 0.13 -4.99
C SER A 178 0.43 -0.66 -3.91
N GLN A 179 -0.01 -0.57 -2.64
CA GLN A 179 0.68 -1.15 -1.51
C GLN A 179 0.09 -2.48 -1.04
N LEU A 180 -1.13 -2.85 -1.45
CA LEU A 180 -1.87 -4.00 -0.90
C LEU A 180 -1.08 -5.32 -0.96
N PHE A 181 -0.37 -5.59 -2.04
CA PHE A 181 0.44 -6.79 -2.21
C PHE A 181 1.90 -6.50 -2.61
N SER A 182 2.31 -5.23 -2.67
CA SER A 182 3.62 -4.80 -3.17
C SER A 182 4.81 -5.34 -2.39
N MET A 183 4.63 -5.69 -1.14
CA MET A 183 5.71 -6.24 -0.32
C MET A 183 6.24 -7.58 -0.87
N PHE A 184 5.40 -8.39 -1.50
CA PHE A 184 5.85 -9.65 -2.11
C PHE A 184 6.79 -9.42 -3.31
N PRO A 185 6.40 -8.65 -4.35
CA PRO A 185 7.32 -8.27 -5.43
C PRO A 185 8.60 -7.65 -4.91
N TYR A 186 8.49 -6.72 -3.98
CA TYR A 186 9.64 -6.01 -3.46
C TYR A 186 10.64 -6.91 -2.73
N ILE A 187 10.17 -7.84 -1.90
CA ILE A 187 11.04 -8.86 -1.28
C ILE A 187 11.71 -9.72 -2.36
N PHE A 188 10.96 -10.13 -3.37
CA PHE A 188 11.47 -10.95 -4.46
C PHE A 188 12.55 -10.22 -5.27
N GLU A 189 12.29 -8.97 -5.66
CA GLU A 189 13.22 -8.10 -6.37
C GLU A 189 14.54 -7.92 -5.60
N ILE A 190 14.47 -7.58 -4.31
CA ILE A 190 15.66 -7.44 -3.48
C ILE A 190 16.51 -8.72 -3.49
N ILE A 191 15.91 -9.90 -3.40
CA ILE A 191 16.63 -11.16 -3.40
C ILE A 191 17.26 -11.42 -4.77
N ILE A 192 16.50 -11.24 -5.84
CA ILE A 192 16.96 -11.45 -7.21
C ILE A 192 18.11 -10.49 -7.54
N GLU A 193 17.98 -9.20 -7.24
CA GLU A 193 19.03 -8.20 -7.49
C GLU A 193 20.32 -8.52 -6.74
N ASN A 194 20.22 -8.91 -5.47
CA ASN A 194 21.40 -9.27 -4.69
C ASN A 194 22.09 -10.53 -5.23
N LEU A 195 21.33 -11.54 -5.64
CA LEU A 195 21.87 -12.75 -6.27
C LEU A 195 22.52 -12.44 -7.62
N TYR A 196 21.87 -11.61 -8.43
CA TYR A 196 22.37 -11.17 -9.74
C TYR A 196 23.68 -10.41 -9.61
N ASN A 197 23.74 -9.40 -8.74
CA ASN A 197 24.92 -8.59 -8.50
C ASN A 197 26.08 -9.38 -7.88
N ALA A 198 25.79 -10.43 -7.11
CA ALA A 198 26.79 -11.33 -6.56
C ALA A 198 27.29 -12.39 -7.57
N GLY A 199 26.71 -12.47 -8.76
CA GLY A 199 27.01 -13.50 -9.77
C GLY A 199 26.53 -14.90 -9.36
N LEU A 200 25.58 -14.99 -8.43
CA LEU A 200 25.01 -16.23 -7.89
C LEU A 200 23.68 -16.63 -8.56
N LEU A 201 23.10 -15.76 -9.38
CA LEU A 201 21.91 -16.07 -10.16
C LEU A 201 22.28 -16.66 -11.51
N ASP A 202 21.69 -17.80 -11.86
CA ASP A 202 21.66 -18.29 -13.22
C ASP A 202 20.45 -17.69 -13.94
N ASN A 203 20.72 -16.67 -14.76
CA ASN A 203 19.72 -15.86 -15.44
C ASN A 203 19.60 -16.19 -16.95
N GLY A 204 20.32 -17.21 -17.44
CA GLY A 204 20.33 -17.57 -18.87
C GLY A 204 20.73 -16.41 -19.79
N SER A 205 21.62 -15.51 -19.32
CA SER A 205 22.06 -14.27 -20.00
C SER A 205 20.99 -13.22 -20.22
N LYS A 206 19.85 -13.29 -19.50
CA LYS A 206 18.80 -12.26 -19.50
C LYS A 206 19.17 -11.09 -18.61
N SER A 207 18.69 -9.89 -18.93
CA SER A 207 18.72 -8.74 -18.03
C SER A 207 17.75 -8.94 -16.86
N LEU A 208 17.89 -8.13 -15.78
CA LEU A 208 16.92 -8.14 -14.67
C LEU A 208 15.51 -7.78 -15.17
N GLU A 209 15.41 -6.81 -16.06
CA GLU A 209 14.14 -6.38 -16.65
C GLU A 209 13.45 -7.53 -17.40
N ASP A 210 14.20 -8.27 -18.26
CA ASP A 210 13.67 -9.43 -18.98
C ASP A 210 13.23 -10.55 -18.04
N LEU A 211 13.94 -10.73 -16.92
CA LEU A 211 13.57 -11.71 -15.89
C LEU A 211 12.23 -11.34 -15.26
N TYR A 212 12.05 -10.08 -14.84
CA TYR A 212 10.82 -9.62 -14.22
C TYR A 212 9.63 -9.65 -15.19
N LEU A 213 9.82 -9.23 -16.44
CA LEU A 213 8.79 -9.31 -17.48
C LEU A 213 8.35 -10.76 -17.79
N SER A 214 9.25 -11.74 -17.62
CA SER A 214 8.95 -13.16 -17.83
C SER A 214 8.54 -13.93 -16.58
N SER A 215 8.46 -13.26 -15.42
CA SER A 215 8.19 -13.88 -14.13
C SER A 215 6.72 -14.31 -13.99
N LYS A 216 6.51 -15.60 -13.70
CA LYS A 216 5.19 -16.16 -13.37
C LYS A 216 4.68 -15.65 -12.03
N PHE A 217 5.60 -15.40 -11.09
CA PHE A 217 5.26 -14.85 -9.79
C PHE A 217 4.75 -13.40 -9.91
N MET A 218 5.44 -12.53 -10.67
CA MET A 218 5.00 -11.16 -10.89
C MET A 218 3.61 -11.11 -11.56
N GLU A 219 3.42 -11.91 -12.60
CA GLU A 219 2.11 -12.05 -13.26
C GLU A 219 1.02 -12.56 -12.29
N LYS A 220 1.38 -13.45 -11.35
CA LYS A 220 0.45 -13.95 -10.33
C LYS A 220 0.02 -12.86 -9.36
N VAL A 221 0.95 -12.02 -8.90
CA VAL A 221 0.64 -10.88 -8.03
C VAL A 221 -0.24 -9.86 -8.76
N LYS A 222 0.05 -9.59 -10.03
CA LYS A 222 -0.79 -8.72 -10.87
C LYS A 222 -2.24 -9.23 -10.97
N ARG A 223 -2.42 -10.52 -11.25
CA ARG A 223 -3.76 -11.13 -11.28
C ARG A 223 -4.46 -11.07 -9.92
N LEU A 224 -3.69 -11.16 -8.84
CA LEU A 224 -4.22 -11.00 -7.49
C LEU A 224 -4.77 -9.58 -7.27
N ASN A 225 -4.02 -8.54 -7.68
CA ASN A 225 -4.48 -7.15 -7.67
C ASN A 225 -5.77 -6.99 -8.49
N GLN A 226 -5.79 -7.50 -9.72
CA GLN A 226 -6.96 -7.42 -10.61
C GLN A 226 -8.22 -8.05 -10.02
N LYS A 227 -8.07 -9.13 -9.27
CA LYS A 227 -9.19 -9.81 -8.62
C LYS A 227 -9.62 -9.13 -7.32
N PHE A 228 -8.68 -8.67 -6.51
CA PHE A 228 -8.93 -8.16 -5.16
C PHE A 228 -9.42 -6.72 -5.15
N ILE A 229 -8.83 -5.87 -5.97
CA ILE A 229 -9.04 -4.41 -5.90
C ILE A 229 -10.48 -3.98 -6.19
N PRO A 230 -11.20 -4.54 -7.17
CA PRO A 230 -12.61 -4.20 -7.38
C PRO A 230 -13.49 -4.48 -6.15
N GLU A 231 -13.30 -5.61 -5.50
CA GLU A 231 -14.05 -5.94 -4.29
C GLU A 231 -13.61 -5.09 -3.09
N PHE A 232 -12.34 -4.69 -3.02
CA PHE A 232 -11.83 -3.74 -2.03
C PHE A 232 -12.48 -2.36 -2.20
N ASN A 233 -12.49 -1.79 -3.40
CA ASN A 233 -13.19 -0.54 -3.71
C ASN A 233 -14.67 -0.61 -3.31
N LYS A 234 -15.35 -1.68 -3.71
CA LYS A 234 -16.76 -1.92 -3.35
C LYS A 234 -16.98 -1.92 -1.85
N SER A 235 -16.10 -2.57 -1.09
CA SER A 235 -16.18 -2.65 0.36
C SER A 235 -15.95 -1.29 1.03
N LEU A 236 -14.98 -0.50 0.56
CA LEU A 236 -14.73 0.85 1.02
C LEU A 236 -15.91 1.78 0.72
N ILE A 237 -16.42 1.77 -0.52
CA ILE A 237 -17.58 2.56 -0.92
C ILE A 237 -18.82 2.15 -0.12
N ALA A 238 -18.99 0.84 0.14
CA ALA A 238 -20.09 0.37 0.97
C ALA A 238 -20.00 0.88 2.42
N ALA A 239 -18.80 1.04 2.98
CA ALA A 239 -18.60 1.52 4.35
C ALA A 239 -18.94 3.00 4.54
N ALA A 240 -18.79 3.84 3.51
CA ALA A 240 -19.15 5.25 3.58
C ALA A 240 -20.65 5.46 3.46
N ASN A 241 -21.19 6.47 4.13
CA ASN A 241 -22.60 6.88 4.03
C ASN A 241 -22.81 7.95 2.96
N ASN A 242 -21.86 8.88 2.79
CA ASN A 242 -22.04 10.05 1.92
C ASN A 242 -20.97 10.14 0.82
N LEU A 243 -19.68 10.22 1.19
CA LEU A 243 -18.60 10.54 0.24
C LEU A 243 -17.41 9.61 0.43
N CYS A 244 -16.75 9.28 -0.71
CA CYS A 244 -15.48 8.57 -0.74
C CYS A 244 -14.46 9.36 -1.55
N LEU A 245 -13.29 9.62 -0.98
CA LEU A 245 -12.15 10.19 -1.67
C LEU A 245 -11.11 9.10 -1.91
N PHE A 246 -10.73 8.91 -3.16
CA PHE A 246 -9.66 8.00 -3.57
C PHE A 246 -8.54 8.78 -4.23
N SER A 247 -7.30 8.38 -3.98
CA SER A 247 -6.14 8.92 -4.69
C SER A 247 -5.21 7.77 -5.11
N PHE A 248 -4.82 7.77 -6.38
CA PHE A 248 -4.03 6.71 -7.02
C PHE A 248 -2.79 7.31 -7.66
N GLU A 249 -1.68 6.61 -7.57
CA GLU A 249 -0.51 6.92 -8.36
C GLU A 249 -0.82 6.65 -9.85
N SER A 250 -0.62 7.67 -10.69
CA SER A 250 -0.69 7.53 -12.14
C SER A 250 0.63 7.00 -12.71
N GLY A 251 0.65 6.67 -13.99
CA GLY A 251 1.89 6.28 -14.66
C GLY A 251 2.24 4.80 -14.64
N GLY A 252 1.27 3.93 -14.43
CA GLY A 252 1.46 2.51 -14.66
C GLY A 252 1.77 1.69 -13.39
N VAL A 253 1.55 2.26 -12.21
CA VAL A 253 1.79 1.55 -10.93
C VAL A 253 0.71 0.49 -10.72
N GLU A 254 1.13 -0.78 -10.61
CA GLU A 254 0.22 -1.91 -10.35
C GLU A 254 -0.56 -1.69 -9.05
N GLY A 255 -1.79 -2.14 -9.01
CA GLY A 255 -2.73 -1.88 -7.93
C GLY A 255 -3.42 -0.51 -8.06
N ALA A 256 -2.69 0.56 -8.26
CA ALA A 256 -3.25 1.89 -8.49
C ALA A 256 -4.02 1.95 -9.82
N ILE A 257 -3.48 1.35 -10.88
CA ILE A 257 -4.16 1.24 -12.19
C ILE A 257 -5.48 0.51 -12.05
N GLU A 258 -5.46 -0.67 -11.43
CA GLU A 258 -6.66 -1.50 -11.25
C GLU A 258 -7.72 -0.75 -10.44
N GLY A 259 -7.30 -0.04 -9.38
CA GLY A 259 -8.20 0.79 -8.56
C GLY A 259 -8.85 1.90 -9.33
N ARG A 260 -8.08 2.63 -10.12
CA ARG A 260 -8.55 3.73 -10.97
C ARG A 260 -9.50 3.23 -12.07
N ILE A 261 -9.11 2.18 -12.79
CA ILE A 261 -9.95 1.60 -13.86
C ILE A 261 -11.29 1.14 -13.30
N ASP A 262 -11.29 0.43 -12.17
CA ASP A 262 -12.52 -0.03 -11.53
C ASP A 262 -13.45 1.15 -11.17
N LEU A 263 -12.91 2.27 -10.63
CA LEU A 263 -13.74 3.44 -10.35
C LEU A 263 -14.31 4.08 -11.61
N GLU A 264 -13.50 4.21 -12.67
CA GLU A 264 -13.93 4.84 -13.92
C GLU A 264 -14.94 3.99 -14.69
N GLU A 265 -14.88 2.66 -14.58
CA GLU A 265 -15.82 1.76 -15.28
C GLU A 265 -17.08 1.51 -14.46
N ASN A 266 -16.97 1.23 -13.16
CA ASN A 266 -18.08 0.75 -12.34
C ASN A 266 -18.76 1.83 -11.49
N TYR A 267 -18.11 2.99 -11.29
CA TYR A 267 -18.62 4.07 -10.41
C TYR A 267 -18.61 5.44 -11.08
N LYS A 268 -18.47 5.52 -12.41
CA LYS A 268 -18.38 6.76 -13.18
C LYS A 268 -19.48 7.76 -12.82
N GLU A 269 -20.71 7.31 -12.71
CA GLU A 269 -21.87 8.18 -12.42
C GLU A 269 -21.87 8.73 -10.98
N LYS A 270 -21.05 8.17 -10.10
CA LYS A 270 -20.88 8.64 -8.72
C LYS A 270 -19.73 9.62 -8.57
N ILE A 271 -18.85 9.74 -9.55
CA ILE A 271 -17.70 10.64 -9.51
C ILE A 271 -18.19 12.09 -9.67
N ILE A 272 -18.04 12.89 -8.61
CA ILE A 272 -18.43 14.31 -8.60
C ILE A 272 -17.25 15.27 -8.72
N ILE A 273 -16.04 14.81 -8.42
CA ILE A 273 -14.79 15.54 -8.65
C ILE A 273 -13.76 14.54 -9.21
N LYS A 274 -13.08 14.98 -10.27
CA LYS A 274 -11.85 14.36 -10.76
C LYS A 274 -10.79 15.44 -10.79
N ASP A 275 -9.67 15.19 -10.09
CA ASP A 275 -8.59 16.13 -9.89
C ASP A 275 -7.26 15.40 -10.03
N SER A 276 -6.16 16.12 -10.09
CA SER A 276 -4.82 15.54 -10.12
C SER A 276 -3.85 16.43 -9.39
N TYR A 277 -2.80 15.82 -8.83
CA TYR A 277 -1.80 16.55 -8.06
C TYR A 277 -0.42 15.89 -8.15
N ASP A 278 0.64 16.69 -8.24
CA ASP A 278 2.01 16.21 -8.18
C ASP A 278 2.47 16.09 -6.72
N TRP A 279 2.70 14.87 -6.28
CA TRP A 279 3.16 14.58 -4.92
C TRP A 279 4.67 14.41 -4.89
N ASN A 280 5.37 15.34 -4.27
CA ASN A 280 6.81 15.25 -3.99
C ASN A 280 7.05 14.16 -2.93
N PHE A 281 7.06 12.88 -3.36
CA PHE A 281 7.10 11.73 -2.46
C PHE A 281 8.45 11.61 -1.74
N ASN A 282 9.56 11.78 -2.47
CA ASN A 282 10.90 11.74 -1.90
C ASN A 282 11.81 12.74 -2.62
N LEU A 283 12.00 13.91 -2.03
CA LEU A 283 12.79 14.98 -2.61
C LEU A 283 14.27 14.60 -2.74
N LYS A 284 14.84 13.84 -1.80
CA LYS A 284 16.24 13.38 -1.86
C LYS A 284 16.49 12.46 -3.05
N ALA A 285 15.52 11.63 -3.40
CA ALA A 285 15.56 10.73 -4.55
C ALA A 285 14.99 11.36 -5.84
N ASN A 286 14.57 12.61 -5.80
CA ASN A 286 13.86 13.30 -6.89
C ASN A 286 12.64 12.49 -7.40
N LYS A 287 11.92 11.85 -6.47
CA LYS A 287 10.79 10.99 -6.77
C LYS A 287 9.48 11.76 -6.59
N ILE A 288 8.81 12.01 -7.70
CA ILE A 288 7.51 12.68 -7.75
C ILE A 288 6.49 11.66 -8.27
N TYR A 289 5.35 11.55 -7.57
CA TYR A 289 4.20 10.83 -8.07
C TYR A 289 3.17 11.82 -8.59
N HIS A 290 2.65 11.56 -9.77
CA HIS A 290 1.43 12.21 -10.24
C HIS A 290 0.25 11.42 -9.69
N MET A 291 -0.65 12.08 -8.95
CA MET A 291 -1.79 11.45 -8.27
C MET A 291 -3.08 11.80 -8.99
N ASP A 292 -3.85 10.79 -9.36
CA ASP A 292 -5.23 10.93 -9.83
C ASP A 292 -6.18 10.86 -8.62
N ILE A 293 -7.01 11.89 -8.42
CA ILE A 293 -7.87 12.04 -7.25
C ILE A 293 -9.33 12.04 -7.65
N TYR A 294 -10.13 11.23 -6.99
CA TYR A 294 -11.55 11.03 -7.25
C TYR A 294 -12.38 11.24 -5.99
N LEU A 295 -13.36 12.13 -6.03
CA LEU A 295 -14.40 12.22 -5.01
C LEU A 295 -15.69 11.64 -5.55
N LEU A 296 -16.20 10.62 -4.87
CA LEU A 296 -17.44 9.93 -5.21
C LEU A 296 -18.52 10.31 -4.22
N GLN A 297 -19.74 10.49 -4.74
CA GLN A 297 -20.95 10.59 -3.93
C GLN A 297 -21.68 9.24 -3.96
N LYS A 298 -22.12 8.79 -2.80
CA LYS A 298 -22.82 7.50 -2.66
C LYS A 298 -24.26 7.57 -3.12
#